data_035652d80c60a08dbc7f946bc4b2ffee
#
_entry.id   035652d80c60a08dbc7f946bc4b2ffee
#
_cell.length_a   1.000
_cell.length_b   1.000
_cell.length_c   1.000
_cell.angle_alpha   90.00
_cell.angle_beta   90.00
_cell.angle_gamma   90.00
#
_symmetry.space_group_name_H-M   'P 1'
#
loop_
_entity.id
_entity.type
_entity.pdbx_description
1 polymer ?
#
loop_
_entity_poly.entity_id
_entity_poly.type
_entity_poly.pdbx_seq_one_letter_code
_entity_poly.pdbx_strand_id
1 'polypeptide(L)'
;MTATPDLNAAEELRGAGLRVTAVRVALLEAVRHGDHLGVEALAAGVRERVGHVSLQAVYEALNALAATGLVRRIQPAGSPARFEGRIGDNHHHAICRACGAVADVDCAVGDAPCLTASNDHGFEIDEAEVIYWGLCPDCSTARSSWAP
;
A
#
# COMPACT_ATOMS: atom_id res chain seq x y z
N MET A 1 -11.25 -3.85 -22.81
CA MET A 1 -10.81 -4.11 -21.44
C MET A 1 -10.27 -5.53 -21.37
N THR A 2 -9.00 -5.68 -21.47
CA THR A 2 -8.37 -6.96 -21.14
C THR A 2 -8.25 -7.02 -19.63
N ALA A 3 -9.17 -7.72 -18.99
CA ALA A 3 -8.98 -8.16 -17.63
C ALA A 3 -7.69 -8.98 -17.63
N THR A 4 -6.68 -8.53 -16.91
CA THR A 4 -5.54 -9.37 -16.57
C THR A 4 -6.14 -10.64 -15.96
N PRO A 5 -5.81 -11.83 -16.43
CA PRO A 5 -6.33 -13.03 -15.80
C PRO A 5 -5.97 -12.93 -14.32
N ASP A 6 -6.97 -13.10 -13.47
CA ASP A 6 -6.75 -13.24 -12.03
C ASP A 6 -5.83 -14.45 -11.83
N LEU A 7 -4.54 -14.19 -11.89
CA LEU A 7 -3.57 -15.16 -11.44
C LEU A 7 -3.92 -15.46 -9.98
N ASN A 8 -4.25 -16.69 -9.73
CA ASN A 8 -4.51 -17.18 -8.38
C ASN A 8 -3.35 -16.72 -7.48
N ALA A 9 -3.64 -16.13 -6.35
CA ALA A 9 -2.64 -15.65 -5.40
C ALA A 9 -1.56 -16.71 -5.10
N ALA A 10 -1.93 -17.97 -5.08
CA ALA A 10 -0.99 -19.08 -4.90
C ALA A 10 0.03 -19.18 -6.06
N GLU A 11 -0.39 -18.95 -7.29
CA GLU A 11 0.52 -18.98 -8.45
C GLU A 11 1.50 -17.81 -8.43
N GLU A 12 1.04 -16.66 -8.02
CA GLU A 12 1.90 -15.48 -7.90
C GLU A 12 2.94 -15.63 -6.79
N LEU A 13 2.55 -16.22 -5.65
CA LEU A 13 3.48 -16.55 -4.60
C LEU A 13 4.58 -17.51 -5.10
N ARG A 14 4.20 -18.55 -5.84
CA ARG A 14 5.17 -19.47 -6.45
C ARG A 14 6.08 -18.77 -7.44
N GLY A 15 5.50 -17.92 -8.30
CA GLY A 15 6.26 -17.15 -9.28
C GLY A 15 7.26 -16.18 -8.64
N ALA A 16 6.96 -15.68 -7.44
CA ALA A 16 7.86 -14.84 -6.65
C ALA A 16 8.87 -15.63 -5.80
N GLY A 17 8.86 -16.96 -5.88
CA GLY A 17 9.74 -17.82 -5.09
C GLY A 17 9.31 -17.97 -3.63
N LEU A 18 8.09 -17.61 -3.30
CA LEU A 18 7.57 -17.70 -1.95
C LEU A 18 6.80 -19.00 -1.72
N ARG A 19 6.98 -19.57 -0.53
CA ARG A 19 6.16 -20.69 -0.11
C ARG A 19 4.69 -20.29 0.00
N VAL A 20 3.81 -21.07 -0.61
CA VAL A 20 2.37 -20.89 -0.53
C VAL A 20 1.89 -21.32 0.87
N THR A 21 1.31 -20.39 1.60
CA THR A 21 0.67 -20.65 2.89
C THR A 21 -0.71 -20.00 2.91
N ALA A 22 -1.62 -20.52 3.72
CA ALA A 22 -2.96 -19.94 3.85
C ALA A 22 -2.91 -18.47 4.29
N VAL A 23 -1.98 -18.11 5.17
CA VAL A 23 -1.79 -16.74 5.64
C VAL A 23 -1.32 -15.82 4.51
N ARG A 24 -0.34 -16.22 3.73
CA ARG A 24 0.18 -15.42 2.60
C ARG A 24 -0.87 -15.22 1.51
N VAL A 25 -1.62 -16.27 1.18
CA VAL A 25 -2.72 -16.17 0.21
C VAL A 25 -3.77 -15.20 0.70
N ALA A 26 -4.24 -15.36 1.94
CA ALA A 26 -5.25 -14.49 2.53
C ALA A 26 -4.78 -13.03 2.61
N LEU A 27 -3.52 -12.79 2.98
CA LEU A 27 -2.95 -11.44 3.03
C LEU A 27 -2.85 -10.80 1.65
N LEU A 28 -2.36 -11.51 0.65
CA LEU A 28 -2.23 -10.99 -0.71
C LEU A 28 -3.59 -10.58 -1.27
N GLU A 29 -4.60 -11.41 -1.08
CA GLU A 29 -5.97 -11.10 -1.48
C GLU A 29 -6.55 -9.92 -0.68
N ALA A 30 -6.34 -9.89 0.64
CA ALA A 30 -6.83 -8.79 1.49
C ALA A 30 -6.21 -7.43 1.11
N VAL A 31 -4.92 -7.41 0.82
CA VAL A 31 -4.23 -6.18 0.38
C VAL A 31 -4.77 -5.70 -0.97
N ARG A 32 -5.07 -6.61 -1.88
CA ARG A 32 -5.60 -6.26 -3.21
C ARG A 32 -7.02 -5.72 -3.19
N HIS A 33 -7.84 -6.24 -2.31
CA HIS A 33 -9.23 -5.79 -2.16
C HIS A 33 -9.38 -4.65 -1.16
N GLY A 34 -8.34 -4.41 -0.37
CA GLY A 34 -8.32 -3.34 0.63
C GLY A 34 -7.85 -2.02 0.06
N ASP A 35 -8.08 -0.97 0.84
CA ASP A 35 -7.66 0.39 0.52
C ASP A 35 -6.65 0.86 1.57
N HIS A 36 -5.37 0.66 1.30
CA HIS A 36 -4.26 1.08 2.18
C HIS A 36 -4.39 0.60 3.62
N LEU A 37 -4.64 -0.69 3.81
CA LEU A 37 -4.87 -1.28 5.13
C LEU A 37 -3.58 -1.36 5.95
N GLY A 38 -3.71 -1.08 7.23
CA GLY A 38 -2.66 -1.32 8.22
C GLY A 38 -2.61 -2.78 8.66
N VAL A 39 -1.55 -3.13 9.39
CA VAL A 39 -1.30 -4.53 9.81
C VAL A 39 -2.41 -5.10 10.67
N GLU A 40 -2.97 -4.32 11.59
CA GLU A 40 -4.03 -4.80 12.48
C GLU A 40 -5.33 -5.14 11.73
N ALA A 41 -5.72 -4.29 10.77
CA ALA A 41 -6.89 -4.53 9.94
C ALA A 41 -6.68 -5.77 9.05
N LEU A 42 -5.49 -5.91 8.47
CA LEU A 42 -5.12 -7.09 7.68
C LEU A 42 -5.11 -8.35 8.53
N ALA A 43 -4.56 -8.30 9.74
CA ALA A 43 -4.56 -9.42 10.68
C ALA A 43 -5.98 -9.86 11.05
N ALA A 44 -6.87 -8.90 11.32
CA ALA A 44 -8.27 -9.19 11.62
C ALA A 44 -8.96 -9.92 10.45
N GLY A 45 -8.79 -9.44 9.23
CA GLY A 45 -9.34 -10.07 8.03
C GLY A 45 -8.80 -11.48 7.78
N VAL A 46 -7.51 -11.68 8.00
CA VAL A 46 -6.89 -13.00 7.86
C VAL A 46 -7.39 -13.98 8.90
N ARG A 47 -7.54 -13.54 10.14
CA ARG A 47 -8.06 -14.39 11.22
C ARG A 47 -9.48 -14.89 10.97
N GLU A 48 -10.31 -14.11 10.32
CA GLU A 48 -11.65 -14.54 9.91
C GLU A 48 -11.61 -15.70 8.91
N ARG A 49 -10.57 -15.76 8.07
CA ARG A 49 -10.45 -16.76 7.01
C ARG A 49 -9.66 -18.00 7.41
N VAL A 50 -8.59 -17.84 8.15
CA VAL A 50 -7.63 -18.92 8.44
C VAL A 50 -7.58 -19.29 9.93
N GLY A 51 -8.32 -18.60 10.78
CA GLY A 51 -8.29 -18.80 12.23
C GLY A 51 -7.16 -18.03 12.90
N HIS A 52 -6.73 -18.50 14.07
CA HIS A 52 -5.73 -17.79 14.85
C HIS A 52 -4.39 -17.68 14.13
N VAL A 53 -3.89 -16.44 14.03
CA VAL A 53 -2.55 -16.13 13.56
C VAL A 53 -1.99 -15.01 14.43
N SER A 54 -0.71 -15.13 14.81
CA SER A 54 -0.06 -14.09 15.60
C SER A 54 0.20 -12.83 14.76
N LEU A 55 0.23 -11.68 15.41
CA LEU A 55 0.57 -10.43 14.74
C LEU A 55 1.99 -10.50 14.13
N GLN A 56 2.92 -11.15 14.83
CA GLN A 56 4.28 -11.37 14.33
C GLN A 56 4.28 -12.16 13.01
N ALA A 57 3.50 -13.21 12.90
CA ALA A 57 3.39 -14.00 11.69
C ALA A 57 2.81 -13.19 10.53
N VAL A 58 1.85 -12.30 10.81
CA VAL A 58 1.30 -11.37 9.82
C VAL A 58 2.36 -10.39 9.34
N TYR A 59 3.14 -9.78 10.24
CA TYR A 59 4.25 -8.90 9.88
C TYR A 59 5.29 -9.60 9.00
N GLU A 60 5.69 -10.81 9.37
CA GLU A 60 6.66 -11.59 8.60
C GLU A 60 6.15 -11.90 7.19
N ALA A 61 4.89 -12.28 7.07
CA ALA A 61 4.27 -12.55 5.78
C ALA A 61 4.16 -11.28 4.92
N LEU A 62 3.74 -10.15 5.49
CA LEU A 62 3.67 -8.88 4.78
C LEU A 62 5.06 -8.38 4.32
N ASN A 63 6.08 -8.55 5.16
CA ASN A 63 7.45 -8.19 4.80
C ASN A 63 7.95 -9.05 3.63
N ALA A 64 7.64 -10.34 3.61
CA ALA A 64 7.99 -11.22 2.50
C ALA A 64 7.28 -10.81 1.20
N LEU A 65 6.00 -10.48 1.27
CA LEU A 65 5.23 -9.99 0.12
C LEU A 65 5.76 -8.66 -0.42
N ALA A 66 6.13 -7.74 0.47
CA ALA A 66 6.69 -6.45 0.08
C ALA A 66 8.09 -6.60 -0.53
N ALA A 67 8.93 -7.46 0.04
CA ALA A 67 10.29 -7.71 -0.47
C ALA A 67 10.31 -8.30 -1.89
N THR A 68 9.29 -9.05 -2.26
CA THR A 68 9.14 -9.63 -3.61
C THR A 68 8.38 -8.73 -4.59
N GLY A 69 7.89 -7.57 -4.13
CA GLY A 69 7.15 -6.64 -4.98
C GLY A 69 5.70 -7.03 -5.27
N LEU A 70 5.16 -8.04 -4.58
CA LEU A 70 3.75 -8.43 -4.73
C LEU A 70 2.79 -7.45 -4.07
N VAL A 71 3.24 -6.74 -3.05
CA VAL A 71 2.54 -5.63 -2.42
C VAL A 71 3.51 -4.48 -2.21
N ARG A 72 2.98 -3.28 -2.04
CA ARG A 72 3.75 -2.09 -1.69
C ARG A 72 3.47 -1.70 -0.25
N ARG A 73 4.54 -1.45 0.50
CA ARG A 73 4.46 -0.89 1.84
C ARG A 73 4.67 0.61 1.77
N ILE A 74 3.76 1.37 2.36
CA ILE A 74 3.90 2.81 2.53
C ILE A 74 3.89 3.16 4.01
N GLN A 75 4.69 4.12 4.40
CA GLN A 75 4.73 4.59 5.78
C GLN A 75 4.93 6.10 5.80
N PRO A 76 3.83 6.87 5.69
CA PRO A 76 3.90 8.33 5.82
C PRO A 76 4.46 8.72 7.19
N ALA A 77 5.20 9.83 7.24
CA ALA A 77 5.81 10.32 8.47
C ALA A 77 4.77 10.46 9.59
N GLY A 78 5.06 9.89 10.76
CA GLY A 78 4.16 9.91 11.91
C GLY A 78 2.97 8.97 11.82
N SER A 79 2.90 8.12 10.80
CA SER A 79 1.83 7.16 10.60
C SER A 79 2.34 5.72 10.66
N PRO A 80 1.51 4.74 11.06
CA PRO A 80 1.87 3.34 10.95
C PRO A 80 1.95 2.91 9.48
N ALA A 81 2.68 1.84 9.23
CA ALA A 81 2.80 1.26 7.89
C ALA A 81 1.45 0.80 7.37
N ARG A 82 1.23 1.02 6.07
CA ARG A 82 0.06 0.55 5.33
C ARG A 82 0.52 -0.22 4.11
N PHE A 83 -0.35 -1.05 3.57
CA PHE A 83 -0.04 -1.92 2.44
C PHE A 83 -1.05 -1.74 1.32
N GLU A 84 -0.57 -1.73 0.10
CA GLU A 84 -1.40 -1.59 -1.09
C GLU A 84 -1.02 -2.61 -2.15
N GLY A 85 -2.01 -3.01 -2.95
CA GLY A 85 -1.82 -3.95 -4.06
C GLY A 85 -1.49 -3.28 -5.39
N ARG A 86 -1.57 -1.97 -5.48
CA ARG A 86 -1.19 -1.23 -6.67
C ARG A 86 0.32 -1.11 -6.75
N ILE A 87 0.91 -1.83 -7.68
CA ILE A 87 2.36 -1.97 -7.87
C ILE A 87 2.74 -1.69 -9.32
N GLY A 88 4.01 -1.43 -9.56
CA GLY A 88 4.57 -1.33 -10.90
C GLY A 88 4.32 -0.01 -11.62
N ASP A 89 3.77 0.98 -10.94
CA ASP A 89 3.60 2.33 -11.47
C ASP A 89 4.16 3.38 -10.49
N ASN A 90 4.25 4.62 -10.97
CA ASN A 90 4.73 5.75 -10.16
C ASN A 90 3.54 6.61 -9.71
N HIS A 91 2.72 6.09 -8.80
CA HIS A 91 1.69 6.89 -8.18
C HIS A 91 2.13 7.44 -6.83
N HIS A 92 1.44 8.43 -6.38
CA HIS A 92 1.69 9.13 -5.11
C HIS A 92 0.47 9.04 -4.22
N HIS A 93 0.55 9.61 -3.03
CA HIS A 93 -0.52 9.51 -2.03
C HIS A 93 -0.88 10.88 -1.48
N ALA A 94 -2.16 11.07 -1.18
CA ALA A 94 -2.66 12.18 -0.39
C ALA A 94 -3.10 11.65 0.99
N ILE A 95 -2.67 12.31 2.05
CA ILE A 95 -2.94 11.90 3.43
C ILE A 95 -3.72 12.99 4.14
N CYS A 96 -4.84 12.63 4.77
CA CYS A 96 -5.58 13.53 5.62
C CYS A 96 -4.90 13.68 6.99
N ARG A 97 -4.56 14.90 7.35
CA ARG A 97 -3.93 15.18 8.66
C ARG A 97 -4.86 14.93 9.84
N ALA A 98 -6.18 15.00 9.62
CA ALA A 98 -7.16 14.85 10.70
C ALA A 98 -7.56 13.40 10.95
N CYS A 99 -7.94 12.65 9.92
CA CYS A 99 -8.45 11.28 10.09
C CYS A 99 -7.51 10.19 9.58
N GLY A 100 -6.42 10.54 8.91
CA GLY A 100 -5.46 9.58 8.37
C GLY A 100 -5.91 8.88 7.08
N ALA A 101 -7.01 9.33 6.47
CA ALA A 101 -7.45 8.77 5.19
C ALA A 101 -6.36 8.92 4.13
N VAL A 102 -6.21 7.90 3.31
CA VAL A 102 -5.20 7.83 2.24
C VAL A 102 -5.90 7.67 0.90
N ALA A 103 -5.47 8.43 -0.09
CA ALA A 103 -5.94 8.30 -1.46
C ALA A 103 -4.75 8.23 -2.41
N ASP A 104 -4.91 7.46 -3.48
CA ASP A 104 -3.93 7.43 -4.57
C ASP A 104 -4.02 8.70 -5.40
N VAL A 105 -2.87 9.22 -5.79
CA VAL A 105 -2.74 10.36 -6.68
C VAL A 105 -1.84 9.96 -7.83
N ASP A 106 -2.37 9.98 -9.04
CA ASP A 106 -1.57 9.69 -10.22
C ASP A 106 -0.59 10.82 -10.50
N CYS A 107 0.56 10.48 -11.06
CA CYS A 107 1.51 11.50 -11.49
C CYS A 107 0.90 12.32 -12.63
N ALA A 108 0.77 13.64 -12.44
CA ALA A 108 0.10 14.52 -13.38
C ALA A 108 0.87 14.77 -14.69
N VAL A 109 2.14 14.41 -14.73
CA VAL A 109 3.05 14.78 -15.81
C VAL A 109 3.72 13.54 -16.40
N GLY A 110 3.00 12.75 -17.19
CA GLY A 110 3.55 11.67 -18.04
C GLY A 110 4.61 10.78 -17.38
N ASP A 111 5.76 10.66 -18.00
CA ASP A 111 6.82 9.73 -17.62
C ASP A 111 7.54 10.12 -16.32
N ALA A 112 7.05 9.71 -15.19
CA ALA A 112 7.70 9.73 -13.87
C ALA A 112 8.76 10.84 -13.66
N PRO A 113 8.43 12.15 -13.85
CA PRO A 113 9.42 13.22 -13.69
C PRO A 113 9.92 13.32 -12.25
N CYS A 114 9.20 12.72 -11.30
CA CYS A 114 9.61 12.63 -9.90
C CYS A 114 10.88 11.79 -9.69
N LEU A 115 11.23 10.92 -10.65
CA LEU A 115 12.46 10.12 -10.59
C LEU A 115 13.70 10.87 -11.02
N THR A 116 13.56 12.09 -11.58
CA THR A 116 14.68 12.89 -12.05
C THR A 116 15.16 13.83 -10.96
N ALA A 117 16.25 13.47 -10.29
CA ALA A 117 16.91 14.34 -9.33
C ALA A 117 17.82 15.35 -10.03
N SER A 118 17.84 16.61 -9.56
CA SER A 118 18.75 17.64 -10.08
C SER A 118 20.22 17.31 -9.77
N ASN A 119 20.46 16.57 -8.69
CA ASN A 119 21.75 16.05 -8.31
C ASN A 119 21.54 14.72 -7.57
N ASP A 120 22.04 13.65 -8.12
CA ASP A 120 21.90 12.31 -7.55
C ASP A 120 22.96 11.99 -6.48
N HIS A 121 23.98 12.84 -6.34
CA HIS A 121 25.11 12.63 -5.43
C HIS A 121 25.78 11.24 -5.58
N GLY A 122 25.71 10.64 -6.76
CA GLY A 122 26.24 9.31 -7.04
C GLY A 122 25.34 8.14 -6.62
N PHE A 123 24.08 8.41 -6.23
CA PHE A 123 23.09 7.37 -5.93
C PHE A 123 22.46 6.81 -7.21
N GLU A 124 22.29 5.53 -7.27
CA GLU A 124 21.40 4.87 -8.22
C GLU A 124 19.97 5.03 -7.73
N ILE A 125 19.25 6.02 -8.26
CA ILE A 125 17.88 6.31 -7.81
C ILE A 125 16.91 5.41 -8.54
N ASP A 126 16.14 4.61 -7.80
CA ASP A 126 15.14 3.69 -8.32
C ASP A 126 13.71 4.13 -8.06
N GLU A 127 13.48 5.01 -7.10
CA GLU A 127 12.13 5.48 -6.74
C GLU A 127 12.17 6.90 -6.18
N ALA A 128 11.12 7.66 -6.47
CA ALA A 128 10.82 8.91 -5.80
C ALA A 128 9.39 8.87 -5.28
N GLU A 129 9.18 9.33 -4.06
CA GLU A 129 7.88 9.35 -3.43
C GLU A 129 7.44 10.80 -3.15
N VAL A 130 6.19 11.11 -3.50
CA VAL A 130 5.56 12.39 -3.16
C VAL A 130 4.33 12.12 -2.32
N ILE A 131 4.23 12.77 -1.17
CA ILE A 131 3.09 12.69 -0.28
C ILE A 131 2.47 14.08 -0.16
N TYR A 132 1.18 14.17 -0.51
CA TYR A 132 0.40 15.39 -0.35
C TYR A 132 -0.32 15.35 1.00
N TRP A 133 -0.14 16.37 1.80
CA TRP A 133 -0.75 16.50 3.12
C TRP A 133 -1.85 17.55 3.10
N GLY A 134 -3.02 17.22 3.63
CA GLY A 134 -4.14 18.15 3.69
C GLY A 134 -5.32 17.58 4.49
N LEU A 135 -6.51 17.96 4.12
CA LEU A 135 -7.75 17.45 4.69
C LEU A 135 -8.56 16.73 3.60
N CYS A 136 -9.08 15.55 3.92
CA CYS A 136 -9.99 14.86 3.02
C CYS A 136 -11.32 15.64 2.90
N PRO A 137 -12.17 15.35 1.90
CA PRO A 137 -13.43 16.09 1.71
C PRO A 137 -14.30 16.13 2.95
N ASP A 138 -14.42 15.03 3.68
CA ASP A 138 -15.24 14.95 4.90
C ASP A 138 -14.69 15.83 6.02
N CYS A 139 -13.38 15.76 6.28
CA CYS A 139 -12.74 16.59 7.31
C CYS A 139 -12.68 18.06 6.92
N SER A 140 -12.51 18.37 5.66
CA SER A 140 -12.56 19.75 5.15
C SER A 140 -13.95 20.36 5.31
N THR A 141 -15.00 19.60 5.01
CA THR A 141 -16.40 20.02 5.22
C THR A 141 -16.71 20.21 6.70
N ALA A 142 -16.29 19.28 7.55
CA ALA A 142 -16.46 19.42 9.01
C ALA A 142 -15.76 20.65 9.55
N ARG A 143 -14.56 20.98 9.07
CA ARG A 143 -13.84 22.22 9.44
C ARG A 143 -14.60 23.46 9.02
N SER A 144 -15.21 23.48 7.83
CA SER A 144 -16.00 24.61 7.34
C SER A 144 -17.23 24.87 8.19
N SER A 145 -17.84 23.84 8.79
CA SER A 145 -18.99 23.97 9.70
C SER A 145 -18.60 24.53 11.07
N TRP A 146 -17.31 24.60 11.42
CA TRP A 146 -16.79 25.18 12.66
C TRP A 146 -16.28 26.62 12.51
N ALA A 147 -16.27 27.14 11.31
CA ALA A 147 -15.89 28.54 11.10
C ALA A 147 -16.99 29.48 11.68
N PRO A 148 -16.62 30.44 12.53
CA PRO A 148 -17.61 31.40 13.04
C PRO A 148 -18.16 32.33 11.96
#